data_1c321aaa1932ccd6988fd8092a54602c
#
_entry.id   1c321aaa1932ccd6988fd8092a54602c
#
_cell.length_a   1.000
_cell.length_b   1.000
_cell.length_c   1.000
_cell.angle_alpha   90.00
_cell.angle_beta   90.00
_cell.angle_gamma   90.00
#
_symmetry.space_group_name_H-M   'P 1'
#
loop_
_entity.id
_entity.type
_entity.pdbx_description
1 polymer ?
#
loop_
_entity_poly.entity_id
_entity_poly.type
_entity_poly.pdbx_seq_one_letter_code
_entity_poly.pdbx_strand_id
1 'polypeptide(L)'
;FTDAFGAAFLSSVTDFCRTAEFTRESLLRIGEAALGALNDRTKAKLNYAFTFGEDASAFLADKFSRRDGVESMARLTERCFRLLSEEKLRRAEKDGEKTVSGTLGVKDGVLAFTFPDFAVTVEEEKKHAADPKAAEEVKSELNEIIGLSEVKDYVLSLEQNYIIQRLREARGMKADVPTMHMIFTGNPGTGKTTIARLVSRYLKAMGVLSGGQLIEVTRADLVGKYV
;
A
#
# COMPACT_ATOMS: atom_id res chain seq x y z
N PHE A 1 -29.80 -5.22 10.74
CA PHE A 1 -29.76 -3.81 10.26
C PHE A 1 -30.37 -2.89 11.31
N THR A 2 -31.56 -3.15 11.80
CA THR A 2 -32.26 -2.34 12.82
C THR A 2 -31.46 -2.18 14.11
N ASP A 3 -30.70 -3.20 14.50
CA ASP A 3 -29.89 -3.19 15.73
C ASP A 3 -28.58 -2.36 15.57
N ALA A 4 -28.11 -2.19 14.32
CA ALA A 4 -26.90 -1.44 14.02
C ALA A 4 -27.18 0.03 13.66
N PHE A 5 -28.35 0.30 13.09
CA PHE A 5 -28.76 1.63 12.63
C PHE A 5 -30.13 1.96 13.22
N GLY A 6 -30.23 3.03 13.97
CA GLY A 6 -31.51 3.43 14.60
C GLY A 6 -32.65 3.62 13.60
N ALA A 7 -33.88 3.45 14.06
CA ALA A 7 -35.08 3.54 13.21
C ALA A 7 -35.21 4.86 12.43
N ALA A 8 -34.75 5.98 13.03
CA ALA A 8 -34.74 7.29 12.41
C ALA A 8 -33.81 7.35 11.16
N PHE A 9 -32.67 6.68 11.22
CA PHE A 9 -31.76 6.56 10.06
C PHE A 9 -32.40 5.71 8.96
N LEU A 10 -32.96 4.54 9.33
CA LEU A 10 -33.57 3.63 8.38
C LEU A 10 -34.79 4.22 7.67
N SER A 11 -35.53 5.10 8.32
CA SER A 11 -36.68 5.78 7.70
C SER A 11 -36.28 6.78 6.59
N SER A 12 -35.00 7.23 6.58
CA SER A 12 -34.45 8.11 5.54
C SER A 12 -33.82 7.37 4.37
N VAL A 13 -33.70 6.05 4.44
CA VAL A 13 -33.11 5.21 3.38
C VAL A 13 -34.23 4.77 2.43
N THR A 14 -34.12 5.17 1.17
CA THR A 14 -35.11 4.82 0.13
C THR A 14 -34.88 3.45 -0.47
N ASP A 15 -33.61 3.02 -0.60
CA ASP A 15 -33.27 1.77 -1.24
C ASP A 15 -32.11 1.05 -0.53
N PHE A 16 -32.19 -0.29 -0.49
CA PHE A 16 -31.12 -1.15 0.02
C PHE A 16 -30.55 -2.00 -1.10
N CYS A 17 -29.28 -1.80 -1.40
CA CYS A 17 -28.55 -2.66 -2.32
C CYS A 17 -27.65 -3.61 -1.53
N ARG A 18 -27.89 -4.90 -1.64
CA ARG A 18 -27.04 -5.93 -1.05
C ARG A 18 -26.12 -6.53 -2.11
N THR A 19 -24.83 -6.35 -1.93
CA THR A 19 -23.82 -7.00 -2.80
C THR A 19 -23.52 -8.41 -2.28
N ALA A 20 -23.32 -9.35 -3.20
CA ALA A 20 -22.87 -10.69 -2.86
C ALA A 20 -21.37 -10.67 -2.49
N GLU A 21 -20.95 -11.66 -1.70
CA GLU A 21 -19.52 -11.88 -1.45
C GLU A 21 -18.84 -12.36 -2.74
N PHE A 22 -17.54 -12.04 -2.87
CA PHE A 22 -16.74 -12.55 -3.98
C PHE A 22 -16.58 -14.07 -3.88
N THR A 23 -16.92 -14.77 -4.96
CA THR A 23 -16.60 -16.19 -5.11
C THR A 23 -15.16 -16.35 -5.58
N ARG A 24 -14.58 -17.55 -5.38
CA ARG A 24 -13.24 -17.87 -5.91
C ARG A 24 -13.15 -17.64 -7.42
N GLU A 25 -14.18 -18.03 -8.14
CA GLU A 25 -14.26 -17.83 -9.59
C GLU A 25 -14.23 -16.34 -9.97
N SER A 26 -15.03 -15.53 -9.26
CA SER A 26 -15.02 -14.07 -9.47
C SER A 26 -13.64 -13.46 -9.21
N LEU A 27 -12.94 -13.91 -8.17
CA LEU A 27 -11.60 -13.43 -7.84
C LEU A 27 -10.56 -13.82 -8.89
N LEU A 28 -10.65 -15.04 -9.44
CA LEU A 28 -9.80 -15.48 -10.55
C LEU A 28 -10.00 -14.61 -11.78
N ARG A 29 -11.26 -14.35 -12.18
CA ARG A 29 -11.58 -13.48 -13.32
C ARG A 29 -11.08 -12.04 -13.12
N ILE A 30 -11.18 -11.52 -11.89
CA ILE A 30 -10.61 -10.20 -11.55
C ILE A 30 -9.09 -10.23 -11.67
N GLY A 31 -8.44 -11.29 -11.18
CA GLY A 31 -6.99 -11.48 -11.31
C GLY A 31 -6.53 -11.53 -12.76
N GLU A 32 -7.22 -12.30 -13.61
CA GLU A 32 -6.96 -12.35 -15.06
C GLU A 32 -7.11 -10.99 -15.73
N ALA A 33 -8.20 -10.27 -15.42
CA ALA A 33 -8.43 -8.93 -15.96
C ALA A 33 -7.34 -7.94 -15.53
N ALA A 34 -6.91 -8.01 -14.26
CA ALA A 34 -5.86 -7.17 -13.72
C ALA A 34 -4.49 -7.44 -14.38
N LEU A 35 -4.15 -8.73 -14.62
CA LEU A 35 -2.93 -9.10 -15.33
C LEU A 35 -2.99 -8.75 -16.82
N GLY A 36 -4.16 -8.87 -17.46
CA GLY A 36 -4.37 -8.40 -18.82
C GLY A 36 -4.14 -6.90 -18.97
N ALA A 37 -4.74 -6.10 -18.08
CA ALA A 37 -4.55 -4.66 -18.06
C ALA A 37 -3.07 -4.27 -17.77
N LEU A 38 -2.39 -5.00 -16.88
CA LEU A 38 -0.96 -4.82 -16.64
C LEU A 38 -0.15 -5.10 -17.90
N ASN A 39 -0.43 -6.20 -18.61
CA ASN A 39 0.26 -6.56 -19.85
C ASN A 39 0.08 -5.48 -20.94
N ASP A 40 -1.14 -5.00 -21.13
CA ASP A 40 -1.40 -3.93 -22.10
C ASP A 40 -0.63 -2.65 -21.74
N ARG A 41 -0.60 -2.30 -20.46
CA ARG A 41 0.12 -1.13 -19.96
C ARG A 41 1.63 -1.27 -20.11
N THR A 42 2.21 -2.43 -19.81
CA THR A 42 3.65 -2.69 -19.96
C THR A 42 4.04 -2.72 -21.43
N LYS A 43 3.22 -3.31 -22.27
CA LYS A 43 3.42 -3.31 -23.73
C LYS A 43 3.43 -1.89 -24.30
N ALA A 44 2.46 -1.06 -23.89
CA ALA A 44 2.33 0.32 -24.39
C ALA A 44 3.45 1.25 -23.91
N LYS A 45 3.88 1.12 -22.63
CA LYS A 45 4.81 2.08 -22.00
C LYS A 45 6.25 1.57 -21.90
N LEU A 46 6.44 0.26 -21.80
CA LEU A 46 7.75 -0.33 -21.57
C LEU A 46 8.25 -1.18 -22.75
N ASN A 47 7.42 -1.47 -23.75
CA ASN A 47 7.67 -2.44 -24.82
C ASN A 47 7.91 -3.86 -24.28
N TYR A 48 7.36 -4.21 -23.13
CA TYR A 48 7.37 -5.54 -22.55
C TYR A 48 5.99 -6.16 -22.63
N ALA A 49 5.88 -7.31 -23.26
CA ALA A 49 4.68 -8.13 -23.31
C ALA A 49 4.94 -9.45 -22.57
N PHE A 50 3.94 -9.98 -21.89
CA PHE A 50 4.09 -11.27 -21.23
C PHE A 50 2.81 -12.11 -21.35
N THR A 51 2.99 -13.42 -21.35
CA THR A 51 1.90 -14.39 -21.20
C THR A 51 1.87 -14.88 -19.75
N PHE A 52 0.71 -15.25 -19.28
CA PHE A 52 0.53 -15.77 -17.92
C PHE A 52 -0.45 -16.94 -17.92
N GLY A 53 -0.30 -17.86 -16.96
CA GLY A 53 -1.18 -18.99 -16.76
C GLY A 53 -2.15 -18.79 -15.58
N GLU A 54 -2.93 -19.82 -15.29
CA GLU A 54 -3.86 -19.85 -14.17
C GLU A 54 -3.17 -19.70 -12.80
N ASP A 55 -1.91 -20.13 -12.69
CA ASP A 55 -1.09 -20.00 -11.48
C ASP A 55 -0.90 -18.55 -11.06
N ALA A 56 -0.63 -17.65 -12.01
CA ALA A 56 -0.46 -16.23 -11.74
C ALA A 56 -1.79 -15.56 -11.35
N SER A 57 -2.89 -15.92 -12.02
CA SER A 57 -4.23 -15.41 -11.70
C SER A 57 -4.70 -15.91 -10.33
N ALA A 58 -4.43 -17.18 -10.01
CA ALA A 58 -4.73 -17.76 -8.70
C ALA A 58 -3.91 -17.09 -7.60
N PHE A 59 -2.63 -16.81 -7.85
CA PHE A 59 -1.78 -16.08 -6.92
C PHE A 59 -2.34 -14.69 -6.61
N LEU A 60 -2.79 -13.94 -7.62
CA LEU A 60 -3.46 -12.66 -7.40
C LEU A 60 -4.75 -12.82 -6.59
N ALA A 61 -5.57 -13.82 -6.93
CA ALA A 61 -6.81 -14.10 -6.22
C ALA A 61 -6.59 -14.41 -4.74
N ASP A 62 -5.49 -15.10 -4.40
CA ASP A 62 -5.10 -15.41 -3.02
C ASP A 62 -4.65 -14.18 -2.22
N LYS A 63 -4.30 -13.08 -2.90
CA LYS A 63 -3.99 -11.80 -2.24
C LYS A 63 -5.24 -11.00 -1.87
N PHE A 64 -6.42 -11.45 -2.27
CA PHE A 64 -7.65 -10.81 -1.84
C PHE A 64 -7.80 -10.88 -0.32
N SER A 65 -8.14 -9.75 0.29
CA SER A 65 -8.52 -9.70 1.69
C SER A 65 -9.89 -9.05 1.83
N ARG A 66 -10.72 -9.53 2.76
CA ARG A 66 -12.04 -8.90 3.01
C ARG A 66 -11.91 -7.44 3.44
N ARG A 67 -10.77 -7.04 3.95
CA ARG A 67 -10.49 -5.69 4.42
C ARG A 67 -10.16 -4.73 3.27
N ASP A 68 -9.21 -5.13 2.42
CA ASP A 68 -8.68 -4.28 1.35
C ASP A 68 -9.44 -4.50 0.03
N GLY A 69 -10.35 -5.48 0.00
CA GLY A 69 -11.06 -5.84 -1.21
C GLY A 69 -10.10 -6.25 -2.34
N VAL A 70 -10.41 -5.85 -3.55
CA VAL A 70 -9.58 -6.08 -4.74
C VAL A 70 -8.40 -5.12 -4.85
N GLU A 71 -8.30 -4.12 -3.97
CA GLU A 71 -7.24 -3.13 -4.00
C GLU A 71 -5.87 -3.76 -3.71
N SER A 72 -5.82 -4.84 -2.92
CA SER A 72 -4.60 -5.62 -2.70
C SER A 72 -4.02 -6.17 -4.00
N MET A 73 -4.87 -6.62 -4.94
CA MET A 73 -4.46 -7.06 -6.26
C MET A 73 -3.94 -5.88 -7.11
N ALA A 74 -4.65 -4.74 -7.06
CA ALA A 74 -4.25 -3.53 -7.77
C ALA A 74 -2.88 -3.02 -7.30
N ARG A 75 -2.63 -3.00 -5.99
CA ARG A 75 -1.31 -2.65 -5.43
C ARG A 75 -0.20 -3.57 -5.92
N LEU A 76 -0.48 -4.88 -6.01
CA LEU A 76 0.51 -5.84 -6.50
C LEU A 76 0.81 -5.63 -7.99
N THR A 77 -0.20 -5.41 -8.81
CA THR A 77 0.01 -5.12 -10.26
C THR A 77 0.73 -3.79 -10.48
N GLU A 78 0.46 -2.76 -9.68
CA GLU A 78 1.19 -1.50 -9.74
C GLU A 78 2.67 -1.67 -9.36
N ARG A 79 2.94 -2.50 -8.37
CA ARG A 79 4.30 -2.88 -8.00
C ARG A 79 5.01 -3.63 -9.11
N CYS A 80 4.34 -4.58 -9.76
CA CYS A 80 4.87 -5.26 -10.94
C CYS A 80 5.28 -4.26 -12.03
N PHE A 81 4.41 -3.30 -12.33
CA PHE A 81 4.70 -2.26 -13.31
C PHE A 81 5.91 -1.40 -12.92
N ARG A 82 6.01 -1.01 -11.65
CA ARG A 82 7.13 -0.22 -11.13
C ARG A 82 8.45 -0.97 -11.28
N LEU A 83 8.52 -2.23 -10.85
CA LEU A 83 9.73 -3.05 -10.94
C LEU A 83 10.18 -3.27 -12.40
N LEU A 84 9.25 -3.50 -13.32
CA LEU A 84 9.56 -3.60 -14.75
C LEU A 84 10.05 -2.27 -15.32
N SER A 85 9.50 -1.14 -14.85
CA SER A 85 9.95 0.20 -15.25
C SER A 85 11.37 0.49 -14.75
N GLU A 86 11.68 0.13 -13.50
CA GLU A 86 13.01 0.26 -12.90
C GLU A 86 14.03 -0.60 -13.65
N GLU A 87 13.65 -1.83 -14.03
CA GLU A 87 14.51 -2.72 -14.81
C GLU A 87 14.79 -2.16 -16.20
N LYS A 88 13.78 -1.61 -16.89
CA LYS A 88 13.96 -0.93 -18.18
C LYS A 88 14.96 0.23 -18.07
N LEU A 89 14.82 1.06 -17.03
CA LEU A 89 15.76 2.17 -16.78
C LEU A 89 17.18 1.67 -16.47
N ARG A 90 17.30 0.61 -15.68
CA ARG A 90 18.59 0.01 -15.34
C ARG A 90 19.31 -0.53 -16.56
N ARG A 91 18.59 -1.08 -17.52
CA ARG A 91 19.12 -1.60 -18.77
C ARG A 91 19.42 -0.51 -19.81
N ALA A 92 19.01 0.74 -19.51
CA ALA A 92 19.17 1.87 -20.42
C ALA A 92 18.56 1.63 -21.82
N GLU A 93 17.48 0.83 -21.89
CA GLU A 93 16.78 0.53 -23.14
C GLU A 93 16.11 1.79 -23.69
N LYS A 94 16.31 2.04 -24.99
CA LYS A 94 15.75 3.23 -25.66
C LYS A 94 14.27 3.03 -25.95
N ASP A 95 13.51 4.11 -25.91
CA ASP A 95 12.12 4.09 -26.38
C ASP A 95 12.08 3.83 -27.89
N GLY A 96 11.16 2.96 -28.32
CA GLY A 96 11.02 2.55 -29.74
C GLY A 96 11.71 1.24 -30.10
N GLU A 97 12.34 0.56 -29.15
CA GLU A 97 12.86 -0.80 -29.37
C GLU A 97 11.73 -1.81 -29.54
N LYS A 98 12.08 -2.94 -30.18
CA LYS A 98 11.13 -4.02 -30.46
C LYS A 98 10.54 -4.57 -29.17
N THR A 99 9.22 -4.84 -29.15
CA THR A 99 8.57 -5.44 -27.99
C THR A 99 9.24 -6.77 -27.62
N VAL A 100 9.68 -6.87 -26.37
CA VAL A 100 10.27 -8.08 -25.80
C VAL A 100 9.15 -8.92 -25.15
N SER A 101 9.06 -10.17 -25.54
CA SER A 101 8.05 -11.10 -25.01
C SER A 101 8.65 -11.97 -23.92
N GLY A 102 7.90 -12.16 -22.84
CA GLY A 102 8.27 -12.98 -21.69
C GLY A 102 7.09 -13.77 -21.14
N THR A 103 7.26 -14.35 -19.99
CA THR A 103 6.24 -15.09 -19.24
C THR A 103 6.16 -14.60 -17.81
N LEU A 104 4.96 -14.59 -17.25
CA LEU A 104 4.73 -14.38 -15.83
C LEU A 104 4.25 -15.68 -15.21
N GLY A 105 4.89 -16.14 -14.18
CA GLY A 105 4.53 -17.32 -13.42
C GLY A 105 4.81 -17.14 -11.94
N VAL A 106 4.54 -18.17 -11.15
CA VAL A 106 4.84 -18.20 -9.72
C VAL A 106 6.08 -19.08 -9.50
N LYS A 107 7.12 -18.50 -8.88
CA LYS A 107 8.34 -19.20 -8.47
C LYS A 107 8.58 -18.95 -7.00
N ASP A 108 8.81 -20.01 -6.24
CA ASP A 108 9.09 -19.93 -4.78
C ASP A 108 8.05 -19.10 -4.00
N GLY A 109 6.78 -19.16 -4.42
CA GLY A 109 5.69 -18.43 -3.77
C GLY A 109 5.65 -16.92 -4.06
N VAL A 110 6.34 -16.45 -5.09
CA VAL A 110 6.32 -15.06 -5.56
C VAL A 110 6.10 -14.98 -7.06
N LEU A 111 5.54 -13.87 -7.55
CA LEU A 111 5.43 -13.63 -8.98
C LEU A 111 6.82 -13.38 -9.58
N ALA A 112 7.09 -14.00 -10.71
CA ALA A 112 8.33 -13.83 -11.46
C ALA A 112 8.06 -13.61 -12.95
N PHE A 113 8.55 -12.49 -13.47
CA PHE A 113 8.62 -12.24 -14.91
C PHE A 113 9.92 -12.85 -15.44
N THR A 114 9.81 -13.60 -16.51
CA THR A 114 10.96 -14.19 -17.19
C THR A 114 10.95 -13.73 -18.63
N PHE A 115 11.95 -12.95 -19.01
CA PHE A 115 12.22 -12.51 -20.38
C PHE A 115 13.48 -13.20 -20.90
N PRO A 116 13.78 -13.16 -22.22
CA PRO A 116 14.95 -13.86 -22.78
C PRO A 116 16.28 -13.49 -22.11
N ASP A 117 16.46 -12.21 -21.78
CA ASP A 117 17.73 -11.67 -21.29
C ASP A 117 17.73 -11.30 -19.82
N PHE A 118 16.57 -11.37 -19.13
CA PHE A 118 16.46 -11.01 -17.71
C PHE A 118 15.23 -11.64 -17.05
N ALA A 119 15.23 -11.63 -15.74
CA ALA A 119 14.08 -11.99 -14.93
C ALA A 119 13.88 -10.96 -13.82
N VAL A 120 12.61 -10.70 -13.49
CA VAL A 120 12.22 -9.78 -12.39
C VAL A 120 11.33 -10.56 -11.44
N THR A 121 11.77 -10.72 -10.21
CA THR A 121 10.98 -11.35 -9.15
C THR A 121 10.26 -10.27 -8.34
N VAL A 122 8.96 -10.46 -8.16
CA VAL A 122 8.11 -9.54 -7.40
C VAL A 122 8.07 -10.02 -5.96
N GLU A 123 9.14 -9.78 -5.21
CA GLU A 123 9.14 -10.07 -3.79
C GLU A 123 8.07 -9.23 -3.08
N GLU A 124 7.39 -9.79 -2.10
CA GLU A 124 6.53 -8.98 -1.22
C GLU A 124 7.39 -7.90 -0.54
N GLU A 125 6.82 -6.70 -0.40
CA GLU A 125 7.50 -5.70 0.42
C GLU A 125 7.73 -6.33 1.78
N LYS A 126 8.97 -6.61 2.11
CA LYS A 126 9.32 -6.99 3.48
C LYS A 126 8.79 -5.85 4.33
N LYS A 127 7.77 -6.14 5.16
CA LYS A 127 7.37 -5.19 6.21
C LYS A 127 8.69 -4.77 6.84
N HIS A 128 9.05 -3.50 6.75
CA HIS A 128 10.33 -3.04 7.28
C HIS A 128 10.45 -3.58 8.70
N ALA A 129 11.55 -4.25 8.99
CA ALA A 129 11.83 -4.63 10.36
C ALA A 129 11.87 -3.33 11.17
N ALA A 130 11.16 -3.32 12.31
CA ALA A 130 11.26 -2.20 13.21
C ALA A 130 12.73 -1.97 13.55
N ASP A 131 13.20 -0.73 13.51
CA ASP A 131 14.50 -0.33 13.98
C ASP A 131 14.35 0.32 15.37
N PRO A 132 14.59 -0.46 16.46
CA PRO A 132 14.39 0.04 17.81
C PRO A 132 15.32 1.21 18.15
N LYS A 133 16.52 1.29 17.54
CA LYS A 133 17.46 2.38 17.78
C LYS A 133 16.94 3.68 17.15
N ALA A 134 16.54 3.62 15.89
CA ALA A 134 15.94 4.78 15.22
C ALA A 134 14.64 5.23 15.90
N ALA A 135 13.83 4.31 16.43
CA ALA A 135 12.62 4.65 17.17
C ALA A 135 12.95 5.40 18.48
N GLU A 136 13.97 4.95 19.22
CA GLU A 136 14.38 5.58 20.45
C GLU A 136 15.01 6.98 20.23
N GLU A 137 15.80 7.13 19.16
CA GLU A 137 16.33 8.44 18.75
C GLU A 137 15.20 9.46 18.48
N VAL A 138 14.16 9.05 17.73
CA VAL A 138 13.03 9.93 17.45
C VAL A 138 12.20 10.22 18.71
N LYS A 139 12.06 9.25 19.61
CA LYS A 139 11.43 9.49 20.94
C LYS A 139 12.20 10.54 21.75
N SER A 140 13.53 10.45 21.76
CA SER A 140 14.38 11.44 22.43
C SER A 140 14.16 12.83 21.84
N GLU A 141 14.25 12.98 20.52
CA GLU A 141 13.97 14.25 19.82
C GLU A 141 12.56 14.77 20.13
N LEU A 142 11.55 13.90 20.19
CA LEU A 142 10.18 14.28 20.52
C LEU A 142 10.09 14.81 21.98
N ASN A 143 10.83 14.19 22.89
CA ASN A 143 10.84 14.58 24.30
C ASN A 143 11.57 15.92 24.54
N GLU A 144 12.54 16.26 23.71
CA GLU A 144 13.25 17.55 23.78
C GLU A 144 12.37 18.74 23.39
N ILE A 145 11.31 18.52 22.64
CA ILE A 145 10.36 19.57 22.29
C ILE A 145 9.65 20.05 23.56
N ILE A 146 9.69 21.33 23.84
CA ILE A 146 9.06 21.92 25.00
C ILE A 146 7.54 21.97 24.84
N GLY A 147 6.79 21.45 25.81
CA GLY A 147 5.34 21.38 25.77
C GLY A 147 4.79 20.24 24.94
N LEU A 148 3.56 20.37 24.47
CA LEU A 148 2.85 19.41 23.60
C LEU A 148 2.71 18.00 24.23
N SER A 149 2.51 17.92 25.56
CA SER A 149 2.40 16.65 26.28
C SER A 149 1.34 15.72 25.69
N GLU A 150 0.14 16.23 25.41
CA GLU A 150 -0.94 15.43 24.83
C GLU A 150 -0.57 14.82 23.44
N VAL A 151 0.17 15.58 22.63
CA VAL A 151 0.64 15.10 21.32
C VAL A 151 1.70 14.03 21.49
N LYS A 152 2.62 14.19 22.46
CA LYS A 152 3.64 13.19 22.79
C LYS A 152 2.99 11.89 23.25
N ASP A 153 2.07 11.98 24.20
CA ASP A 153 1.34 10.83 24.72
C ASP A 153 0.55 10.11 23.62
N TYR A 154 -0.06 10.86 22.71
CA TYR A 154 -0.74 10.29 21.56
C TYR A 154 0.22 9.52 20.63
N VAL A 155 1.37 10.10 20.28
CA VAL A 155 2.37 9.47 19.43
C VAL A 155 2.89 8.17 20.06
N LEU A 156 3.17 8.18 21.37
CA LEU A 156 3.60 6.98 22.09
C LEU A 156 2.49 5.91 22.16
N SER A 157 1.22 6.33 22.27
CA SER A 157 0.10 5.38 22.24
C SER A 157 -0.04 4.65 20.90
N LEU A 158 0.37 5.26 19.78
CA LEU A 158 0.37 4.62 18.47
C LEU A 158 1.29 3.39 18.44
N GLU A 159 2.44 3.46 19.12
CA GLU A 159 3.35 2.32 19.25
C GLU A 159 2.68 1.12 19.93
N GLN A 160 2.06 1.38 21.08
CA GLN A 160 1.39 0.32 21.84
C GLN A 160 0.28 -0.34 21.03
N ASN A 161 -0.54 0.47 20.37
CA ASN A 161 -1.60 -0.02 19.50
C ASN A 161 -1.04 -0.87 18.34
N TYR A 162 0.04 -0.44 17.72
CA TYR A 162 0.68 -1.18 16.64
C TYR A 162 1.27 -2.52 17.10
N ILE A 163 1.94 -2.54 18.24
CA ILE A 163 2.49 -3.76 18.84
C ILE A 163 1.36 -4.77 19.14
N ILE A 164 0.27 -4.30 19.75
CA ILE A 164 -0.89 -5.16 20.06
C ILE A 164 -1.49 -5.74 18.77
N GLN A 165 -1.63 -4.94 17.71
CA GLN A 165 -2.15 -5.42 16.45
C GLN A 165 -1.23 -6.47 15.82
N ARG A 166 0.08 -6.27 15.82
CA ARG A 166 1.04 -7.28 15.35
C ARG A 166 0.98 -8.59 16.14
N LEU A 167 0.82 -8.51 17.46
CA LEU A 167 0.66 -9.70 18.31
C LEU A 167 -0.65 -10.44 17.99
N ARG A 168 -1.73 -9.74 17.70
CA ARG A 168 -3.00 -10.33 17.25
C ARG A 168 -2.84 -11.02 15.89
N GLU A 169 -2.21 -10.35 14.92
CA GLU A 169 -1.92 -10.93 13.60
C GLU A 169 -1.09 -12.22 13.74
N ALA A 170 -0.03 -12.20 14.55
CA ALA A 170 0.82 -13.36 14.78
C ALA A 170 0.09 -14.55 15.41
N ARG A 171 -1.02 -14.31 16.11
CA ARG A 171 -1.89 -15.33 16.70
C ARG A 171 -3.07 -15.73 15.81
N GLY A 172 -3.11 -15.28 14.55
CA GLY A 172 -4.20 -15.54 13.62
C GLY A 172 -5.53 -14.85 13.98
N MET A 173 -5.50 -13.88 14.91
CA MET A 173 -6.68 -13.10 15.26
C MET A 173 -6.88 -11.95 14.26
N LYS A 174 -8.15 -11.55 14.04
CA LYS A 174 -8.44 -10.35 13.25
C LYS A 174 -7.76 -9.15 13.91
N ALA A 175 -6.86 -8.52 13.18
CA ALA A 175 -6.22 -7.28 13.56
C ALA A 175 -6.73 -6.17 12.65
N ASP A 176 -7.38 -5.16 13.25
CA ASP A 176 -7.74 -3.96 12.52
C ASP A 176 -6.54 -3.01 12.54
N VAL A 177 -5.83 -2.86 11.41
CA VAL A 177 -4.77 -1.85 11.32
C VAL A 177 -5.45 -0.48 11.38
N PRO A 178 -5.16 0.34 12.39
CA PRO A 178 -5.74 1.66 12.50
C PRO A 178 -5.35 2.50 11.28
N THR A 179 -6.26 3.32 10.80
CA THR A 179 -5.96 4.31 9.76
C THR A 179 -4.95 5.31 10.31
N MET A 180 -3.87 5.55 9.57
CA MET A 180 -2.81 6.49 9.98
C MET A 180 -3.04 7.91 9.44
N HIS A 181 -4.29 8.23 9.07
CA HIS A 181 -4.64 9.60 8.67
C HIS A 181 -4.65 10.51 9.89
N MET A 182 -3.91 11.61 9.82
CA MET A 182 -3.76 12.56 10.93
C MET A 182 -4.00 13.98 10.43
N ILE A 183 -4.65 14.79 11.24
CA ILE A 183 -4.85 16.21 11.00
C ILE A 183 -4.13 16.98 12.10
N PHE A 184 -3.17 17.82 11.73
CA PHE A 184 -2.44 18.68 12.65
C PHE A 184 -3.01 20.10 12.61
N THR A 185 -3.69 20.52 13.67
CA THR A 185 -4.31 21.84 13.80
C THR A 185 -3.58 22.69 14.82
N GLY A 186 -3.67 24.00 14.70
CA GLY A 186 -3.08 24.95 15.64
C GLY A 186 -2.62 26.23 14.94
N ASN A 187 -2.19 27.22 15.71
CA ASN A 187 -1.74 28.52 15.22
C ASN A 187 -0.47 28.43 14.36
N PRO A 188 -0.19 29.39 13.48
CA PRO A 188 1.09 29.47 12.76
C PRO A 188 2.27 29.46 13.73
N GLY A 189 3.36 28.78 13.35
CA GLY A 189 4.59 28.73 14.16
C GLY A 189 4.57 27.77 15.37
N THR A 190 3.51 27.00 15.60
CA THR A 190 3.43 26.06 16.73
C THR A 190 4.10 24.70 16.50
N GLY A 191 4.91 24.56 15.47
CA GLY A 191 5.68 23.34 15.21
C GLY A 191 4.90 22.18 14.57
N LYS A 192 3.70 22.40 14.01
CA LYS A 192 2.88 21.34 13.37
C LYS A 192 3.63 20.51 12.35
N THR A 193 4.32 21.16 11.44
CA THR A 193 5.10 20.47 10.39
C THR A 193 6.28 19.71 10.97
N THR A 194 6.92 20.26 12.01
CA THR A 194 8.03 19.58 12.70
C THR A 194 7.55 18.31 13.37
N ILE A 195 6.42 18.35 14.06
CA ILE A 195 5.81 17.17 14.67
C ILE A 195 5.39 16.17 13.60
N ALA A 196 4.78 16.58 12.49
CA ALA A 196 4.39 15.68 11.41
C ALA A 196 5.61 14.94 10.81
N ARG A 197 6.75 15.63 10.66
CA ARG A 197 8.02 15.01 10.23
C ARG A 197 8.55 14.00 11.24
N LEU A 198 8.51 14.32 12.52
CA LEU A 198 8.92 13.39 13.58
C LEU A 198 8.03 12.16 13.65
N VAL A 199 6.71 12.34 13.56
CA VAL A 199 5.74 11.23 13.52
C VAL A 199 5.99 10.33 12.31
N SER A 200 6.25 10.90 11.14
CA SER A 200 6.58 10.12 9.93
C SER A 200 7.86 9.28 10.12
N ARG A 201 8.91 9.87 10.67
CA ARG A 201 10.17 9.17 11.00
C ARG A 201 9.94 8.07 12.04
N TYR A 202 9.10 8.35 13.04
CA TYR A 202 8.75 7.38 14.07
C TYR A 202 7.99 6.17 13.52
N LEU A 203 6.96 6.40 12.71
CA LEU A 203 6.18 5.34 12.06
C LEU A 203 7.06 4.50 11.11
N LYS A 204 8.03 5.12 10.45
CA LYS A 204 9.04 4.40 9.67
C LYS A 204 9.91 3.51 10.55
N ALA A 205 10.47 4.05 11.62
CA ALA A 205 11.33 3.32 12.55
C ALA A 205 10.60 2.13 13.20
N MET A 206 9.30 2.27 13.45
CA MET A 206 8.43 1.18 13.92
C MET A 206 8.10 0.13 12.86
N GLY A 207 8.47 0.34 11.59
CA GLY A 207 8.13 -0.56 10.49
C GLY A 207 6.65 -0.53 10.10
N VAL A 208 5.93 0.54 10.45
CA VAL A 208 4.53 0.77 10.06
C VAL A 208 4.44 1.15 8.60
N LEU A 209 5.38 1.98 8.15
CA LEU A 209 5.47 2.47 6.77
C LEU A 209 6.44 1.61 5.97
N SER A 210 6.00 1.10 4.84
CA SER A 210 6.79 0.22 3.97
C SER A 210 7.91 0.95 3.20
N GLY A 211 7.75 2.24 2.91
CA GLY A 211 8.71 3.00 2.12
C GLY A 211 9.40 4.14 2.86
N GLY A 212 8.81 4.65 3.92
CA GLY A 212 9.37 5.68 4.81
C GLY A 212 9.83 6.96 4.13
N GLN A 213 9.40 7.25 2.93
CA GLN A 213 9.64 8.53 2.27
C GLN A 213 8.56 9.52 2.71
N LEU A 214 8.98 10.61 3.30
CA LEU A 214 8.11 11.75 3.54
C LEU A 214 8.03 12.60 2.29
N ILE A 215 6.85 12.70 1.70
CA ILE A 215 6.59 13.58 0.57
C ILE A 215 5.74 14.74 1.09
N GLU A 216 6.33 15.93 1.11
CA GLU A 216 5.61 17.15 1.46
C GLU A 216 5.09 17.81 0.19
N VAL A 217 3.78 18.05 0.16
CA VAL A 217 3.12 18.70 -0.98
C VAL A 217 2.32 19.89 -0.50
N THR A 218 2.32 20.94 -1.29
CA THR A 218 1.51 22.13 -1.07
C THR A 218 0.29 22.10 -2.00
N ARG A 219 -0.66 23.00 -1.76
CA ARG A 219 -1.81 23.15 -2.65
C ARG A 219 -1.37 23.43 -4.11
N ALA A 220 -0.27 24.19 -4.29
CA ALA A 220 0.24 24.53 -5.62
C ALA A 220 0.79 23.31 -6.37
N ASP A 221 1.26 22.29 -5.65
CA ASP A 221 1.80 21.06 -6.23
C ASP A 221 0.67 20.10 -6.67
N LEU A 222 -0.50 20.22 -6.03
CA LEU A 222 -1.65 19.34 -6.26
C LEU A 222 -2.64 19.90 -7.27
N VAL A 223 -2.72 21.23 -7.40
CA VAL A 223 -3.63 21.90 -8.35
C VAL A 223 -2.86 22.18 -9.62
N GLY A 224 -3.29 21.60 -10.74
CA GLY A 224 -2.69 21.84 -12.05
C GLY A 224 -2.68 23.34 -12.38
N LYS A 225 -1.60 23.79 -12.99
CA LYS A 225 -1.40 25.22 -13.39
C LYS A 225 -2.30 25.68 -14.52
N TYR A 226 -3.13 24.78 -15.08
CA TYR A 226 -4.00 25.09 -16.21
C TYR A 226 -5.42 24.62 -15.91
N VAL A 227 -6.30 25.55 -15.83
CA VAL A 227 -7.73 25.40 -16.04
C VAL A 227 -8.01 25.93 -17.43
#